data_da53307fcd7974d81accbd07e346b89f
#
_entry.id   da53307fcd7974d81accbd07e346b89f
#
_cell.length_a   1.000
_cell.length_b   1.000
_cell.length_c   1.000
_cell.angle_alpha   90.00
_cell.angle_beta   90.00
_cell.angle_gamma   90.00
#
_symmetry.space_group_name_H-M   'P 1'
#
loop_
_entity.id
_entity.type
_entity.pdbx_description
1 polymer ?
#
loop_
_entity_poly.entity_id
_entity_poly.type
_entity_poly.pdbx_seq_one_letter_code
_entity_poly.pdbx_strand_id
1 'polypeptide(L)'
;MRRYPPGFLSLSASVACERFGFFLLTSLLLLYLNERLGFTTAQATDVLGCFIAATYVSPLLASAVTDGRFGIVRGTALGYIVAAAGYSLLVAESRPTMYAGLTLIALGAGAAKLAPQSLATRLFAAQPQLHDRGLTLIYLLANVSALVSPVIGETARAWFGWPAAFALASLSLVVASIIIQTQSHVLRSVEGKAGGSSDSGQAHGSGSLVMLLGLCVLAILFNLAQMQASSTLLLWTRDNTNRHLLGWELPVPYVASLHAGLVLAVSPLLARALLRLKIMPGLPTAAAKIALGMLATGLAYAPLVVAALLGHGGSLVGLGWLLGCLGLLSVGELLVGALGPSFVLRLAPPTRGGRWLGAWYGSTALGYWVAGRIGGLWDRVPHSLFFLGLAVLPLMGAAVSLCCHRWSTRL
;
A
#
# COMPACT_ATOMS: atom_id res chain seq x y z
N MET A 1 31.02 9.41 -9.92
CA MET A 1 29.71 8.97 -9.40
C MET A 1 29.71 9.16 -7.88
N ARG A 2 28.80 9.99 -7.32
CA ARG A 2 28.67 10.14 -5.87
C ARG A 2 28.09 8.83 -5.31
N ARG A 3 28.82 8.19 -4.38
CA ARG A 3 28.41 6.93 -3.74
C ARG A 3 27.35 7.20 -2.66
N TYR A 4 26.38 6.34 -2.54
CA TYR A 4 25.42 6.38 -1.43
C TYR A 4 26.15 6.21 -0.08
N PRO A 5 25.59 6.77 1.01
CA PRO A 5 26.14 6.58 2.36
C PRO A 5 26.30 5.09 2.71
N PRO A 6 27.33 4.71 3.48
CA PRO A 6 27.50 3.35 3.98
C PRO A 6 26.23 2.88 4.71
N GLY A 7 25.83 1.62 4.54
CA GLY A 7 24.63 1.03 5.13
C GLY A 7 23.33 1.32 4.39
N PHE A 8 23.27 2.32 3.48
CA PHE A 8 22.03 2.66 2.77
C PHE A 8 21.54 1.56 1.84
N LEU A 9 22.43 0.92 1.06
CA LEU A 9 22.02 -0.17 0.16
C LEU A 9 21.52 -1.39 0.93
N SER A 10 22.15 -1.71 2.07
CA SER A 10 21.68 -2.79 2.95
C SER A 10 20.32 -2.49 3.56
N LEU A 11 20.09 -1.22 3.99
CA LEU A 11 18.80 -0.78 4.45
C LEU A 11 17.74 -0.92 3.34
N SER A 12 18.06 -0.50 2.12
CA SER A 12 17.14 -0.61 0.97
C SER A 12 16.84 -2.06 0.61
N ALA A 13 17.84 -2.94 0.65
CA ALA A 13 17.66 -4.38 0.40
C ALA A 13 16.80 -5.05 1.48
N SER A 14 16.99 -4.70 2.77
CA SER A 14 16.15 -5.23 3.84
C SER A 14 14.68 -4.81 3.69
N VAL A 15 14.43 -3.57 3.25
CA VAL A 15 13.07 -3.09 2.90
C VAL A 15 12.49 -3.88 1.74
N ALA A 16 13.27 -4.14 0.69
CA ALA A 16 12.82 -4.91 -0.46
C ALA A 16 12.41 -6.34 -0.07
N CYS A 17 13.19 -7.00 0.78
CA CYS A 17 12.87 -8.34 1.30
C CYS A 17 11.58 -8.32 2.15
N GLU A 18 11.38 -7.31 3.00
CA GLU A 18 10.16 -7.18 3.80
C GLU A 18 8.95 -6.93 2.88
N ARG A 19 9.06 -6.03 1.91
CA ARG A 19 8.01 -5.78 0.93
C ARG A 19 7.69 -7.02 0.10
N PHE A 20 8.69 -7.82 -0.27
CA PHE A 20 8.49 -9.09 -0.96
C PHE A 20 7.56 -10.02 -0.16
N GLY A 21 7.84 -10.27 1.12
CA GLY A 21 6.99 -11.10 1.98
C GLY A 21 5.57 -10.54 2.11
N PHE A 22 5.45 -9.23 2.29
CA PHE A 22 4.15 -8.57 2.44
C PHE A 22 3.28 -8.67 1.18
N PHE A 23 3.83 -8.37 0.00
CA PHE A 23 3.07 -8.42 -1.25
C PHE A 23 2.79 -9.86 -1.70
N LEU A 24 3.68 -10.80 -1.39
CA LEU A 24 3.41 -12.23 -1.58
C LEU A 24 2.18 -12.65 -0.78
N LEU A 25 2.13 -12.33 0.52
CA LEU A 25 0.99 -12.66 1.35
C LEU A 25 -0.29 -12.00 0.85
N THR A 26 -0.29 -10.70 0.61
CA THR A 26 -1.52 -9.97 0.24
C THR A 26 -2.08 -10.39 -1.11
N SER A 27 -1.26 -10.92 -2.02
CA SER A 27 -1.72 -11.46 -3.30
C SER A 27 -2.33 -12.86 -3.20
N LEU A 28 -1.95 -13.64 -2.19
CA LEU A 28 -2.39 -15.01 -1.99
C LEU A 28 -3.41 -15.19 -0.87
N LEU A 29 -3.46 -14.26 0.11
CA LEU A 29 -4.21 -14.46 1.36
C LEU A 29 -5.69 -14.71 1.14
N LEU A 30 -6.35 -13.94 0.26
CA LEU A 30 -7.77 -14.12 -0.02
C LEU A 30 -8.08 -15.53 -0.55
N LEU A 31 -7.28 -15.99 -1.52
CA LEU A 31 -7.40 -17.32 -2.11
C LEU A 31 -7.10 -18.41 -1.08
N TYR A 32 -6.05 -18.25 -0.27
CA TYR A 32 -5.73 -19.16 0.83
C TYR A 32 -6.88 -19.32 1.82
N LEU A 33 -7.51 -18.20 2.22
CA LEU A 33 -8.66 -18.23 3.13
C LEU A 33 -9.85 -18.96 2.51
N ASN A 34 -10.17 -18.70 1.23
CA ASN A 34 -11.29 -19.35 0.56
C ASN A 34 -11.00 -20.82 0.23
N GLU A 35 -9.89 -21.10 -0.47
CA GLU A 35 -9.64 -22.40 -1.09
C GLU A 35 -9.08 -23.40 -0.08
N ARG A 36 -8.23 -22.96 0.87
CA ARG A 36 -7.56 -23.87 1.80
C ARG A 36 -8.26 -23.94 3.16
N LEU A 37 -8.67 -22.81 3.71
CA LEU A 37 -9.26 -22.76 5.06
C LEU A 37 -10.79 -22.78 5.05
N GLY A 38 -11.43 -22.77 3.88
CA GLY A 38 -12.89 -22.86 3.73
C GLY A 38 -13.65 -21.67 4.33
N PHE A 39 -13.08 -20.47 4.26
CA PHE A 39 -13.78 -19.24 4.62
C PHE A 39 -14.74 -18.85 3.51
N THR A 40 -15.89 -18.30 3.85
CA THR A 40 -16.75 -17.63 2.88
C THR A 40 -16.07 -16.37 2.34
N THR A 41 -16.50 -15.87 1.19
CA THR A 41 -15.99 -14.62 0.62
C THR A 41 -16.07 -13.48 1.63
N ALA A 42 -17.21 -13.34 2.32
CA ALA A 42 -17.41 -12.31 3.34
C ALA A 42 -16.40 -12.41 4.50
N GLN A 43 -16.15 -13.63 4.98
CA GLN A 43 -15.17 -13.86 6.04
C GLN A 43 -13.74 -13.59 5.57
N ALA A 44 -13.40 -14.04 4.36
CA ALA A 44 -12.04 -13.89 3.80
C ALA A 44 -11.71 -12.41 3.53
N THR A 45 -12.64 -11.64 2.95
CA THR A 45 -12.44 -10.20 2.72
C THR A 45 -12.38 -9.42 4.04
N ASP A 46 -13.16 -9.82 5.06
CA ASP A 46 -13.11 -9.21 6.39
C ASP A 46 -11.77 -9.46 7.09
N VAL A 47 -11.27 -10.69 7.09
CA VAL A 47 -9.96 -11.05 7.65
C VAL A 47 -8.85 -10.27 6.93
N LEU A 48 -8.88 -10.20 5.59
CA LEU A 48 -7.91 -9.44 4.80
C LEU A 48 -7.94 -7.95 5.17
N GLY A 49 -9.14 -7.35 5.26
CA GLY A 49 -9.33 -5.96 5.63
C GLY A 49 -8.83 -5.64 7.04
N CYS A 50 -9.17 -6.48 8.01
CA CYS A 50 -8.69 -6.37 9.38
C CYS A 50 -7.14 -6.50 9.44
N PHE A 51 -6.57 -7.46 8.72
CA PHE A 51 -5.13 -7.66 8.68
C PHE A 51 -4.40 -6.44 8.12
N ILE A 52 -4.81 -5.96 6.94
CA ILE A 52 -4.18 -4.77 6.33
C ILE A 52 -4.36 -3.55 7.23
N ALA A 53 -5.55 -3.31 7.78
CA ALA A 53 -5.79 -2.22 8.72
C ALA A 53 -4.86 -2.30 9.94
N ALA A 54 -4.67 -3.48 10.51
CA ALA A 54 -3.77 -3.71 11.63
C ALA A 54 -2.31 -3.32 11.29
N THR A 55 -1.85 -3.56 10.05
CA THR A 55 -0.48 -3.16 9.63
C THR A 55 -0.30 -1.65 9.53
N TYR A 56 -1.38 -0.85 9.47
CA TYR A 56 -1.34 0.61 9.49
C TYR A 56 -1.49 1.20 10.91
N VAL A 57 -2.09 0.45 11.83
CA VAL A 57 -2.19 0.82 13.25
C VAL A 57 -0.94 0.40 14.03
N SER A 58 -0.36 -0.74 13.70
CA SER A 58 0.79 -1.32 14.43
C SER A 58 2.03 -0.42 14.55
N PRO A 59 2.37 0.48 13.57
CA PRO A 59 3.46 1.44 13.75
C PRO A 59 3.28 2.38 14.94
N LEU A 60 2.03 2.72 15.29
CA LEU A 60 1.73 3.56 16.46
C LEU A 60 2.07 2.83 17.77
N LEU A 61 1.85 1.51 17.83
CA LEU A 61 2.22 0.66 18.96
C LEU A 61 3.72 0.40 18.99
N ALA A 62 4.33 0.17 17.82
CA ALA A 62 5.74 -0.11 17.70
C ALA A 62 6.63 1.09 18.08
N SER A 63 6.19 2.32 17.80
CA SER A 63 6.95 3.54 18.15
C SER A 63 7.20 3.63 19.66
N ALA A 64 6.23 3.25 20.49
CA ALA A 64 6.40 3.23 21.93
C ALA A 64 7.53 2.28 22.40
N VAL A 65 7.81 1.23 21.62
CA VAL A 65 8.87 0.25 21.91
C VAL A 65 10.20 0.66 21.28
N THR A 66 10.18 1.15 20.04
CA THR A 66 11.38 1.49 19.26
C THR A 66 12.01 2.82 19.66
N ASP A 67 11.21 3.79 20.11
CA ASP A 67 11.70 5.11 20.55
C ASP A 67 12.34 5.06 21.96
N GLY A 68 12.24 3.90 22.64
CA GLY A 68 12.80 3.66 23.96
C GLY A 68 14.21 3.02 23.95
N ARG A 69 14.45 2.15 24.93
CA ARG A 69 15.75 1.50 25.20
C ARG A 69 16.28 0.59 24.10
N PHE A 70 15.43 0.11 23.18
CA PHE A 70 15.83 -0.85 22.13
C PHE A 70 16.52 -0.23 20.93
N GLY A 71 16.20 1.01 20.59
CA GLY A 71 16.68 1.69 19.39
C GLY A 71 16.01 1.18 18.09
N ILE A 72 16.09 2.02 17.04
CA ILE A 72 15.37 1.82 15.76
C ILE A 72 15.89 0.58 15.03
N VAL A 73 17.22 0.38 14.96
CA VAL A 73 17.85 -0.72 14.23
C VAL A 73 17.50 -2.08 14.82
N ARG A 74 17.58 -2.20 16.16
CA ARG A 74 17.21 -3.44 16.87
C ARG A 74 15.71 -3.69 16.78
N GLY A 75 14.90 -2.65 16.98
CA GLY A 75 13.45 -2.74 16.86
C GLY A 75 13.00 -3.22 15.49
N THR A 76 13.62 -2.72 14.41
CA THR A 76 13.35 -3.16 13.03
C THR A 76 13.75 -4.61 12.82
N ALA A 77 14.94 -5.03 13.25
CA ALA A 77 15.41 -6.41 13.13
C ALA A 77 14.49 -7.39 13.89
N LEU A 78 14.07 -7.02 15.11
CA LEU A 78 13.11 -7.80 15.89
C LEU A 78 11.76 -7.87 15.20
N GLY A 79 11.28 -6.75 14.66
CA GLY A 79 10.02 -6.69 13.86
C GLY A 79 10.05 -7.67 12.69
N TYR A 80 11.16 -7.75 11.96
CA TYR A 80 11.32 -8.73 10.88
C TYR A 80 11.26 -10.18 11.39
N ILE A 81 11.90 -10.50 12.52
CA ILE A 81 11.86 -11.85 13.11
C ILE A 81 10.44 -12.20 13.58
N VAL A 82 9.76 -11.27 14.26
CA VAL A 82 8.37 -11.46 14.70
C VAL A 82 7.45 -11.71 13.50
N ALA A 83 7.59 -10.93 12.43
CA ALA A 83 6.84 -11.14 11.20
C ALA A 83 7.20 -12.50 10.54
N ALA A 84 8.49 -12.88 10.48
CA ALA A 84 8.91 -14.17 9.96
C ALA A 84 8.28 -15.35 10.73
N ALA A 85 8.23 -15.27 12.06
CA ALA A 85 7.53 -16.25 12.89
C ALA A 85 6.03 -16.31 12.55
N GLY A 86 5.41 -15.15 12.30
CA GLY A 86 4.03 -15.09 11.83
C GLY A 86 3.81 -15.81 10.50
N TYR A 87 4.68 -15.59 9.50
CA TYR A 87 4.62 -16.32 8.22
C TYR A 87 4.83 -17.82 8.41
N SER A 88 5.73 -18.23 9.30
CA SER A 88 5.95 -19.65 9.60
C SER A 88 4.71 -20.32 10.21
N LEU A 89 3.89 -19.60 10.98
CA LEU A 89 2.64 -20.14 11.51
C LEU A 89 1.60 -20.40 10.42
N LEU A 90 1.64 -19.67 9.30
CA LEU A 90 0.72 -19.92 8.16
C LEU A 90 1.01 -21.26 7.47
N VAL A 91 2.24 -21.79 7.58
CA VAL A 91 2.62 -23.09 7.04
C VAL A 91 1.80 -24.25 7.63
N ALA A 92 1.29 -24.10 8.87
CA ALA A 92 0.48 -25.13 9.54
C ALA A 92 -0.95 -25.26 9.00
N GLU A 93 -1.38 -24.37 8.08
CA GLU A 93 -2.66 -24.42 7.35
C GLU A 93 -3.89 -24.63 8.24
N SER A 94 -3.91 -24.04 9.42
CA SER A 94 -5.04 -24.09 10.35
C SER A 94 -5.57 -22.70 10.68
N ARG A 95 -6.87 -22.60 11.02
CA ARG A 95 -7.48 -21.31 11.38
C ARG A 95 -6.83 -20.66 12.61
N PRO A 96 -6.53 -21.37 13.71
CA PRO A 96 -5.86 -20.75 14.87
C PRO A 96 -4.47 -20.23 14.55
N THR A 97 -3.65 -21.02 13.83
CA THR A 97 -2.30 -20.58 13.44
C THR A 97 -2.32 -19.46 12.43
N MET A 98 -3.33 -19.40 11.55
CA MET A 98 -3.55 -18.29 10.63
C MET A 98 -3.82 -16.98 11.38
N TYR A 99 -4.74 -16.95 12.36
CA TYR A 99 -5.01 -15.73 13.13
C TYR A 99 -3.80 -15.29 13.95
N ALA A 100 -3.11 -16.23 14.62
CA ALA A 100 -1.87 -15.94 15.33
C ALA A 100 -0.79 -15.41 14.40
N GLY A 101 -0.63 -16.06 13.23
CA GLY A 101 0.35 -15.66 12.21
C GLY A 101 0.09 -14.24 11.68
N LEU A 102 -1.13 -13.93 11.26
CA LEU A 102 -1.49 -12.58 10.78
C LEU A 102 -1.30 -11.51 11.85
N THR A 103 -1.59 -11.83 13.11
CA THR A 103 -1.35 -10.93 14.25
C THR A 103 0.14 -10.64 14.42
N LEU A 104 1.00 -11.67 14.40
CA LEU A 104 2.46 -11.48 14.51
C LEU A 104 3.02 -10.72 13.31
N ILE A 105 2.53 -11.00 12.09
CA ILE A 105 2.94 -10.27 10.88
C ILE A 105 2.57 -8.78 11.03
N ALA A 106 1.34 -8.47 11.46
CA ALA A 106 0.91 -7.09 11.63
C ALA A 106 1.74 -6.36 12.70
N LEU A 107 2.02 -6.99 13.84
CA LEU A 107 2.85 -6.41 14.89
C LEU A 107 4.30 -6.19 14.42
N GLY A 108 4.89 -7.17 13.74
CA GLY A 108 6.24 -7.06 13.18
C GLY A 108 6.37 -5.99 12.11
N ALA A 109 5.35 -5.88 11.23
CA ALA A 109 5.28 -4.85 10.21
C ALA A 109 5.26 -3.43 10.80
N GLY A 110 4.72 -3.24 12.00
CA GLY A 110 4.71 -1.95 12.69
C GLY A 110 6.12 -1.39 12.93
N ALA A 111 7.01 -2.21 13.47
CA ALA A 111 8.40 -1.81 13.70
C ALA A 111 9.18 -1.64 12.37
N ALA A 112 8.82 -2.42 11.34
CA ALA A 112 9.49 -2.43 10.06
C ALA A 112 9.10 -1.27 9.13
N LYS A 113 7.92 -0.67 9.29
CA LYS A 113 7.34 0.24 8.29
C LYS A 113 7.90 1.66 8.33
N LEU A 114 8.09 2.23 9.51
CA LEU A 114 8.53 3.63 9.69
C LEU A 114 10.03 3.75 9.92
N ALA A 115 10.65 2.75 10.53
CA ALA A 115 12.05 2.76 10.90
C ALA A 115 13.01 2.94 9.70
N PRO A 116 12.84 2.25 8.56
CA PRO A 116 13.73 2.42 7.42
C PRO A 116 13.72 3.83 6.83
N GLN A 117 12.58 4.51 6.81
CA GLN A 117 12.48 5.89 6.31
C GLN A 117 13.21 6.87 7.24
N SER A 118 13.03 6.69 8.55
CA SER A 118 13.74 7.48 9.56
C SER A 118 15.25 7.27 9.50
N LEU A 119 15.72 6.03 9.36
CA LEU A 119 17.14 5.71 9.18
C LEU A 119 17.70 6.28 7.87
N ALA A 120 16.97 6.17 6.76
CA ALA A 120 17.37 6.75 5.49
C ALA A 120 17.56 8.27 5.60
N THR A 121 16.62 8.99 6.19
CA THR A 121 16.74 10.44 6.40
C THR A 121 17.98 10.80 7.20
N ARG A 122 18.31 10.07 8.26
CA ARG A 122 19.52 10.28 9.08
C ARG A 122 20.81 9.96 8.33
N LEU A 123 20.83 8.90 7.52
CA LEU A 123 21.97 8.54 6.67
C LEU A 123 22.32 9.65 5.67
N PHE A 124 21.30 10.30 5.11
CA PHE A 124 21.49 11.39 4.14
C PHE A 124 21.71 12.77 4.77
N ALA A 125 21.71 12.91 6.09
CA ALA A 125 21.91 14.20 6.76
C ALA A 125 23.21 14.92 6.33
N ALA A 126 24.28 14.18 6.06
CA ALA A 126 25.53 14.70 5.53
C ALA A 126 25.55 14.93 4.00
N GLN A 127 24.55 14.44 3.27
CA GLN A 127 24.44 14.50 1.80
C GLN A 127 22.99 14.79 1.36
N PRO A 128 22.41 15.95 1.72
CA PRO A 128 20.98 16.24 1.46
C PRO A 128 20.61 16.15 -0.03
N GLN A 129 21.54 16.43 -0.94
CA GLN A 129 21.34 16.37 -2.40
C GLN A 129 21.09 14.93 -2.91
N LEU A 130 21.41 13.90 -2.15
CA LEU A 130 21.15 12.49 -2.50
C LEU A 130 19.91 11.92 -1.81
N HIS A 131 19.31 12.64 -0.87
CA HIS A 131 18.18 12.20 -0.06
C HIS A 131 16.98 11.74 -0.94
N ASP A 132 16.54 12.61 -1.86
CA ASP A 132 15.39 12.32 -2.72
C ASP A 132 15.64 11.14 -3.66
N ARG A 133 16.89 11.03 -4.17
CA ARG A 133 17.32 9.89 -4.99
C ARG A 133 17.33 8.59 -4.18
N GLY A 134 17.74 8.66 -2.92
CA GLY A 134 17.73 7.52 -2.01
C GLY A 134 16.30 7.05 -1.71
N LEU A 135 15.41 7.96 -1.35
CA LEU A 135 13.99 7.61 -1.12
C LEU A 135 13.32 7.06 -2.39
N THR A 136 13.65 7.63 -3.56
CA THR A 136 13.18 7.10 -4.86
C THR A 136 13.66 5.66 -5.08
N LEU A 137 14.91 5.33 -4.73
CA LEU A 137 15.42 3.96 -4.85
C LEU A 137 14.67 2.99 -3.93
N ILE A 138 14.42 3.36 -2.67
CA ILE A 138 13.63 2.54 -1.73
C ILE A 138 12.23 2.30 -2.32
N TYR A 139 11.57 3.34 -2.82
CA TYR A 139 10.25 3.24 -3.45
C TYR A 139 10.26 2.32 -4.67
N LEU A 140 11.27 2.47 -5.54
CA LEU A 140 11.43 1.61 -6.72
C LEU A 140 11.61 0.14 -6.33
N LEU A 141 12.48 -0.15 -5.36
CA LEU A 141 12.71 -1.53 -4.88
C LEU A 141 11.44 -2.13 -4.25
N ALA A 142 10.66 -1.34 -3.52
CA ALA A 142 9.38 -1.78 -2.98
C ALA A 142 8.39 -2.17 -4.10
N ASN A 143 8.31 -1.38 -5.18
CA ASN A 143 7.44 -1.70 -6.33
C ASN A 143 7.96 -2.88 -7.15
N VAL A 144 9.28 -3.04 -7.30
CA VAL A 144 9.87 -4.24 -7.90
C VAL A 144 9.52 -5.49 -7.07
N SER A 145 9.56 -5.38 -5.74
CA SER A 145 9.11 -6.47 -4.86
C SER A 145 7.62 -6.78 -5.07
N ALA A 146 6.77 -5.77 -5.20
CA ALA A 146 5.34 -5.96 -5.48
C ALA A 146 5.08 -6.59 -6.86
N LEU A 147 5.93 -6.30 -7.85
CA LEU A 147 5.83 -6.90 -9.18
C LEU A 147 6.24 -8.39 -9.17
N VAL A 148 7.31 -8.72 -8.45
CA VAL A 148 7.95 -10.04 -8.54
C VAL A 148 7.35 -11.04 -7.53
N SER A 149 6.98 -10.59 -6.34
CA SER A 149 6.58 -11.49 -5.24
C SER A 149 5.31 -12.30 -5.51
N PRO A 150 4.23 -11.78 -6.16
CA PRO A 150 3.06 -12.61 -6.47
C PRO A 150 3.37 -13.70 -7.48
N VAL A 151 4.27 -13.42 -8.46
CA VAL A 151 4.70 -14.40 -9.45
C VAL A 151 5.47 -15.54 -8.78
N ILE A 152 6.47 -15.20 -7.97
CA ILE A 152 7.29 -16.20 -7.28
C ILE A 152 6.45 -16.96 -6.24
N GLY A 153 5.60 -16.26 -5.48
CA GLY A 153 4.73 -16.87 -4.48
C GLY A 153 3.73 -17.86 -5.07
N GLU A 154 3.09 -17.48 -6.18
CA GLU A 154 2.16 -18.36 -6.88
C GLU A 154 2.86 -19.56 -7.52
N THR A 155 4.03 -19.36 -8.12
CA THR A 155 4.82 -20.44 -8.65
C THR A 155 5.22 -21.43 -7.56
N ALA A 156 5.68 -20.94 -6.40
CA ALA A 156 5.99 -21.79 -5.25
C ALA A 156 4.75 -22.55 -4.74
N ARG A 157 3.59 -21.86 -4.68
CA ARG A 157 2.30 -22.48 -4.33
C ARG A 157 1.90 -23.58 -5.32
N ALA A 158 2.02 -23.30 -6.61
CA ALA A 158 1.59 -24.22 -7.66
C ALA A 158 2.44 -25.51 -7.69
N TRP A 159 3.74 -25.42 -7.40
CA TRP A 159 4.64 -26.58 -7.44
C TRP A 159 4.76 -27.33 -6.11
N PHE A 160 4.71 -26.61 -4.99
CA PHE A 160 5.04 -27.15 -3.67
C PHE A 160 3.93 -26.92 -2.63
N GLY A 161 2.81 -26.33 -3.01
CA GLY A 161 1.67 -26.05 -2.13
C GLY A 161 1.79 -24.76 -1.32
N TRP A 162 0.74 -24.46 -0.58
CA TRP A 162 0.62 -23.24 0.26
C TRP A 162 1.77 -23.07 1.26
N PRO A 163 2.24 -24.16 1.96
CA PRO A 163 3.33 -24.06 2.91
C PRO A 163 4.61 -23.47 2.30
N ALA A 164 4.93 -23.81 1.05
CA ALA A 164 6.15 -23.33 0.39
C ALA A 164 6.10 -21.80 0.12
N ALA A 165 4.93 -21.29 -0.29
CA ALA A 165 4.77 -19.84 -0.50
C ALA A 165 4.98 -19.07 0.80
N PHE A 166 4.39 -19.52 1.92
CA PHE A 166 4.56 -18.88 3.22
C PHE A 166 5.94 -19.05 3.83
N ALA A 167 6.58 -20.21 3.62
CA ALA A 167 7.96 -20.42 4.02
C ALA A 167 8.92 -19.46 3.27
N LEU A 168 8.67 -19.23 1.98
CA LEU A 168 9.45 -18.27 1.19
C LEU A 168 9.28 -16.83 1.70
N ALA A 169 8.05 -16.43 2.06
CA ALA A 169 7.79 -15.14 2.69
C ALA A 169 8.52 -15.05 4.05
N SER A 170 8.46 -16.07 4.88
CA SER A 170 9.20 -16.12 6.16
C SER A 170 10.70 -15.97 5.94
N LEU A 171 11.27 -16.73 4.99
CA LEU A 171 12.70 -16.68 4.66
C LEU A 171 13.12 -15.27 4.23
N SER A 172 12.29 -14.58 3.44
CA SER A 172 12.60 -13.21 3.01
C SER A 172 12.75 -12.24 4.18
N LEU A 173 11.94 -12.39 5.24
CA LEU A 173 12.00 -11.57 6.45
C LEU A 173 13.22 -11.94 7.33
N VAL A 174 13.58 -13.22 7.41
CA VAL A 174 14.83 -13.67 8.07
C VAL A 174 16.02 -13.05 7.37
N VAL A 175 16.07 -13.10 6.03
CA VAL A 175 17.12 -12.46 5.22
C VAL A 175 17.16 -10.95 5.47
N ALA A 176 15.99 -10.26 5.50
CA ALA A 176 15.90 -8.85 5.82
C ALA A 176 16.52 -8.53 7.20
N SER A 177 16.22 -9.36 8.21
CA SER A 177 16.79 -9.20 9.56
C SER A 177 18.31 -9.41 9.57
N ILE A 178 18.81 -10.41 8.88
CA ILE A 178 20.26 -10.65 8.76
C ILE A 178 20.92 -9.45 8.08
N ILE A 179 20.41 -8.98 6.95
CA ILE A 179 20.97 -7.83 6.22
C ILE A 179 21.06 -6.58 7.10
N ILE A 180 20.03 -6.23 7.84
CA ILE A 180 20.06 -5.03 8.69
C ILE A 180 21.00 -5.21 9.89
N GLN A 181 21.15 -6.43 10.41
CA GLN A 181 22.05 -6.75 11.51
C GLN A 181 23.52 -6.72 11.11
N THR A 182 23.89 -7.19 9.90
CA THR A 182 25.28 -7.13 9.40
C THR A 182 25.80 -5.71 9.29
N GLN A 183 24.91 -4.73 9.08
CA GLN A 183 25.25 -3.31 8.99
C GLN A 183 24.87 -2.52 10.26
N SER A 184 24.52 -3.21 11.33
CA SER A 184 24.02 -2.58 12.56
C SER A 184 24.99 -1.59 13.17
N HIS A 185 26.29 -1.80 13.06
CA HIS A 185 27.32 -0.88 13.56
C HIS A 185 27.22 0.50 12.86
N VAL A 186 27.14 0.50 11.53
CA VAL A 186 27.01 1.73 10.72
C VAL A 186 25.67 2.40 10.97
N LEU A 187 24.57 1.63 10.98
CA LEU A 187 23.22 2.17 11.16
C LEU A 187 22.99 2.75 12.55
N ARG A 188 23.58 2.15 13.61
CA ARG A 188 23.51 2.70 14.98
C ARG A 188 24.34 3.95 15.17
N SER A 189 25.44 4.12 14.42
CA SER A 189 26.25 5.35 14.53
C SER A 189 25.48 6.61 14.08
N VAL A 190 24.44 6.46 13.27
CA VAL A 190 23.55 7.56 12.87
C VAL A 190 22.27 7.63 13.70
N GLU A 191 21.94 6.58 14.44
CA GLU A 191 20.74 6.49 15.29
C GLU A 191 20.75 7.51 16.44
N GLY A 192 21.91 7.69 17.11
CA GLY A 192 22.11 8.64 18.22
C GLY A 192 22.26 10.11 17.76
N LYS A 193 22.49 10.35 16.50
CA LYS A 193 22.45 11.72 15.96
C LYS A 193 20.98 12.13 15.98
N ALA A 194 20.63 13.09 16.83
CA ALA A 194 19.31 13.68 16.85
C ALA A 194 18.93 13.92 15.39
N GLY A 195 17.96 13.16 14.91
CA GLY A 195 17.26 13.56 13.74
C GLY A 195 16.72 14.91 14.12
N GLY A 196 17.37 15.97 13.66
CA GLY A 196 16.78 17.27 13.76
C GLY A 196 15.34 17.01 13.33
N SER A 197 14.39 17.30 14.18
CA SER A 197 13.04 17.49 13.71
C SER A 197 13.27 18.10 12.36
N SER A 198 12.84 17.44 11.29
CA SER A 198 12.80 18.08 10.00
C SER A 198 11.89 19.27 10.19
N ASP A 199 12.48 20.26 10.76
CA ASP A 199 12.18 21.65 10.57
C ASP A 199 12.53 21.87 9.10
N SER A 200 11.79 21.16 8.24
CA SER A 200 11.57 21.61 6.90
C SER A 200 10.89 22.95 7.12
N GLY A 201 11.72 24.00 7.15
CA GLY A 201 11.37 25.38 7.42
C GLY A 201 10.38 25.96 6.43
N GLN A 202 9.27 25.32 6.31
CA GLN A 202 8.04 25.75 5.68
C GLN A 202 6.88 25.48 6.66
N ALA A 203 6.99 26.14 7.82
CA ALA A 203 5.83 26.42 8.64
C ALA A 203 4.86 27.29 7.83
N HIS A 204 4.09 26.68 7.00
CA HIS A 204 3.04 27.36 6.25
C HIS A 204 1.70 26.79 6.67
N GLY A 205 0.98 27.56 7.39
CA GLY A 205 -0.45 27.49 7.34
C GLY A 205 -1.11 26.93 8.59
N SER A 206 -1.90 27.76 9.18
CA SER A 206 -3.13 27.42 9.90
C SER A 206 -4.11 26.76 8.91
N GLY A 207 -3.80 25.55 8.43
CA GLY A 207 -4.76 24.76 7.67
C GLY A 207 -6.02 24.60 8.51
N SER A 208 -7.18 24.92 7.95
CA SER A 208 -8.45 24.75 8.66
C SER A 208 -8.56 23.29 9.13
N LEU A 209 -9.02 23.08 10.36
CA LEU A 209 -9.35 21.76 10.91
C LEU A 209 -10.25 20.98 9.94
N VAL A 210 -11.20 21.65 9.31
CA VAL A 210 -12.11 21.08 8.32
C VAL A 210 -11.36 20.49 7.12
N MET A 211 -10.30 21.16 6.65
CA MET A 211 -9.49 20.68 5.52
C MET A 211 -8.69 19.42 5.88
N LEU A 212 -8.11 19.38 7.07
CA LEU A 212 -7.39 18.20 7.56
C LEU A 212 -8.33 17.02 7.79
N LEU A 213 -9.51 17.23 8.36
CA LEU A 213 -10.55 16.20 8.49
C LEU A 213 -11.06 15.75 7.12
N GLY A 214 -11.23 16.66 6.17
CA GLY A 214 -11.57 16.33 4.78
C GLY A 214 -10.56 15.40 4.14
N LEU A 215 -9.25 15.64 4.34
CA LEU A 215 -8.19 14.73 3.86
C LEU A 215 -8.28 13.36 4.50
N CYS A 216 -8.62 13.25 5.78
CA CYS A 216 -8.83 11.98 6.44
C CYS A 216 -10.00 11.20 5.82
N VAL A 217 -11.11 11.87 5.51
CA VAL A 217 -12.25 11.24 4.81
C VAL A 217 -11.83 10.78 3.40
N LEU A 218 -11.09 11.60 2.65
CA LEU A 218 -10.57 11.20 1.34
C LEU A 218 -9.66 9.98 1.43
N ALA A 219 -8.84 9.87 2.47
CA ALA A 219 -8.01 8.69 2.71
C ALA A 219 -8.86 7.43 2.92
N ILE A 220 -9.97 7.52 3.68
CA ILE A 220 -10.90 6.39 3.87
C ILE A 220 -11.47 5.94 2.52
N LEU A 221 -12.07 6.86 1.77
CA LEU A 221 -12.73 6.58 0.49
C LEU A 221 -11.75 6.01 -0.56
N PHE A 222 -10.55 6.58 -0.62
CA PHE A 222 -9.49 6.10 -1.51
C PHE A 222 -9.06 4.67 -1.17
N ASN A 223 -8.68 4.42 0.09
CA ASN A 223 -8.18 3.10 0.49
C ASN A 223 -9.26 2.02 0.46
N LEU A 224 -10.53 2.40 0.69
CA LEU A 224 -11.67 1.50 0.51
C LEU A 224 -11.73 0.98 -0.94
N ALA A 225 -11.59 1.86 -1.92
CA ALA A 225 -11.59 1.47 -3.32
C ALA A 225 -10.29 0.74 -3.69
N GLN A 226 -9.13 1.27 -3.30
CA GLN A 226 -7.82 0.71 -3.66
C GLN A 226 -7.63 -0.73 -3.16
N MET A 227 -8.16 -1.08 -1.99
CA MET A 227 -8.06 -2.43 -1.44
C MET A 227 -8.70 -3.49 -2.32
N GLN A 228 -9.69 -3.12 -3.13
CA GLN A 228 -10.37 -4.10 -3.99
C GLN A 228 -9.42 -4.76 -5.00
N ALA A 229 -8.29 -4.11 -5.34
CA ALA A 229 -7.25 -4.72 -6.16
C ALA A 229 -6.65 -6.01 -5.55
N SER A 230 -6.62 -6.12 -4.22
CA SER A 230 -6.15 -7.29 -3.48
C SER A 230 -7.28 -8.18 -2.94
N SER A 231 -8.53 -7.86 -3.24
CA SER A 231 -9.70 -8.61 -2.76
C SER A 231 -10.67 -8.97 -3.88
N THR A 232 -11.73 -8.20 -4.08
CA THR A 232 -12.80 -8.55 -5.03
C THR A 232 -12.37 -8.56 -6.50
N LEU A 233 -11.33 -7.80 -6.89
CA LEU A 233 -10.77 -7.91 -8.24
C LEU A 233 -10.07 -9.24 -8.49
N LEU A 234 -9.51 -9.89 -7.47
CA LEU A 234 -8.99 -11.26 -7.59
C LEU A 234 -10.14 -12.25 -7.84
N LEU A 235 -11.26 -12.11 -7.12
CA LEU A 235 -12.45 -12.93 -7.33
C LEU A 235 -13.04 -12.69 -8.72
N TRP A 236 -13.19 -11.42 -9.13
CA TRP A 236 -13.63 -11.07 -10.49
C TRP A 236 -12.75 -11.71 -11.55
N THR A 237 -11.43 -11.67 -11.37
CA THR A 237 -10.47 -12.28 -12.29
C THR A 237 -10.62 -13.79 -12.35
N ARG A 238 -10.84 -14.44 -11.21
CA ARG A 238 -11.02 -15.89 -11.13
C ARG A 238 -12.30 -16.35 -11.82
N ASP A 239 -13.41 -15.65 -11.55
CA ASP A 239 -14.75 -16.16 -11.84
C ASP A 239 -15.37 -15.56 -13.13
N ASN A 240 -14.94 -14.36 -13.55
CA ASN A 240 -15.59 -13.61 -14.63
C ASN A 240 -14.64 -13.18 -15.76
N THR A 241 -13.33 -13.39 -15.64
CA THR A 241 -12.38 -12.91 -16.66
C THR A 241 -11.80 -14.07 -17.46
N ASN A 242 -11.80 -13.93 -18.78
CA ASN A 242 -11.05 -14.85 -19.65
C ASN A 242 -9.55 -14.60 -19.45
N ARG A 243 -8.88 -15.55 -18.80
CA ARG A 243 -7.47 -15.50 -18.45
C ARG A 243 -6.56 -16.24 -19.44
N HIS A 244 -7.14 -16.80 -20.49
CA HIS A 244 -6.36 -17.51 -21.51
C HIS A 244 -5.67 -16.52 -22.47
N LEU A 245 -4.35 -16.53 -22.47
CA LEU A 245 -3.50 -15.72 -23.35
C LEU A 245 -2.53 -16.66 -24.09
N LEU A 246 -2.65 -16.73 -25.42
CA LEU A 246 -1.74 -17.51 -26.25
C LEU A 246 -1.57 -18.99 -25.80
N GLY A 247 -2.64 -19.61 -25.33
CA GLY A 247 -2.65 -21.01 -24.89
C GLY A 247 -2.18 -21.22 -23.42
N TRP A 248 -1.88 -20.14 -22.69
CA TRP A 248 -1.53 -20.17 -21.29
C TRP A 248 -2.58 -19.46 -20.44
N GLU A 249 -2.90 -20.05 -19.29
CA GLU A 249 -3.85 -19.46 -18.33
C GLU A 249 -3.13 -18.62 -17.29
N LEU A 250 -3.47 -17.32 -17.24
CA LEU A 250 -2.90 -16.37 -16.28
C LEU A 250 -3.35 -16.71 -14.85
N PRO A 251 -2.44 -17.05 -13.92
CA PRO A 251 -2.79 -17.27 -12.52
C PRO A 251 -3.39 -16.02 -11.88
N VAL A 252 -4.42 -16.22 -11.05
CA VAL A 252 -5.16 -15.10 -10.42
C VAL A 252 -4.25 -14.16 -9.61
N PRO A 253 -3.28 -14.62 -8.81
CA PRO A 253 -2.39 -13.74 -8.03
C PRO A 253 -1.52 -12.81 -8.90
N TYR A 254 -1.31 -13.12 -10.19
CA TYR A 254 -0.54 -12.25 -11.10
C TYR A 254 -1.21 -10.90 -11.36
N VAL A 255 -2.50 -10.75 -11.03
CA VAL A 255 -3.20 -9.45 -11.06
C VAL A 255 -2.49 -8.41 -10.19
N ALA A 256 -1.98 -8.81 -9.02
CA ALA A 256 -1.21 -7.92 -8.16
C ALA A 256 0.11 -7.49 -8.83
N SER A 257 0.80 -8.41 -9.54
CA SER A 257 1.98 -8.08 -10.34
C SER A 257 1.65 -7.16 -11.51
N LEU A 258 0.53 -7.39 -12.20
CA LEU A 258 0.08 -6.50 -13.29
C LEU A 258 -0.18 -5.10 -12.76
N HIS A 259 -0.83 -4.96 -11.59
CA HIS A 259 -1.05 -3.66 -10.96
C HIS A 259 0.27 -2.96 -10.62
N ALA A 260 1.21 -3.64 -9.96
CA ALA A 260 2.52 -3.09 -9.64
C ALA A 260 3.31 -2.70 -10.91
N GLY A 261 3.24 -3.51 -11.96
CA GLY A 261 3.82 -3.20 -13.28
C GLY A 261 3.22 -1.94 -13.89
N LEU A 262 1.90 -1.77 -13.81
CA LEU A 262 1.21 -0.57 -14.29
C LEU A 262 1.61 0.67 -13.46
N VAL A 263 1.74 0.56 -12.13
CA VAL A 263 2.25 1.66 -11.28
C VAL A 263 3.64 2.11 -11.75
N LEU A 264 4.54 1.16 -12.00
CA LEU A 264 5.90 1.46 -12.51
C LEU A 264 5.88 2.09 -13.90
N ALA A 265 5.04 1.60 -14.82
CA ALA A 265 4.94 2.10 -16.19
C ALA A 265 4.25 3.48 -16.25
N VAL A 266 3.19 3.68 -15.47
CA VAL A 266 2.42 4.93 -15.44
C VAL A 266 3.18 6.05 -14.74
N SER A 267 4.00 5.74 -13.73
CA SER A 267 4.72 6.73 -12.92
C SER A 267 5.51 7.76 -13.73
N PRO A 268 6.40 7.39 -14.68
CA PRO A 268 7.14 8.36 -15.48
C PRO A 268 6.25 9.13 -16.47
N LEU A 269 5.20 8.51 -16.99
CA LEU A 269 4.24 9.15 -17.88
C LEU A 269 3.43 10.22 -17.14
N LEU A 270 2.94 9.87 -15.96
CA LEU A 270 2.19 10.79 -15.10
C LEU A 270 3.06 11.96 -14.64
N ALA A 271 4.33 11.70 -14.26
CA ALA A 271 5.27 12.76 -13.89
C ALA A 271 5.47 13.75 -15.05
N ARG A 272 5.65 13.27 -16.28
CA ARG A 272 5.77 14.13 -17.48
C ARG A 272 4.47 14.90 -17.77
N ALA A 273 3.31 14.25 -17.65
CA ALA A 273 2.02 14.89 -17.84
C ALA A 273 1.78 16.02 -16.82
N LEU A 274 2.08 15.77 -15.54
CA LEU A 274 1.95 16.77 -14.48
C LEU A 274 2.90 17.98 -14.66
N LEU A 275 4.09 17.76 -15.19
CA LEU A 275 5.01 18.85 -15.54
C LEU A 275 4.45 19.73 -16.68
N ARG A 276 3.78 19.13 -17.66
CA ARG A 276 3.10 19.85 -18.75
C ARG A 276 1.84 20.58 -18.27
N LEU A 277 1.08 20.00 -17.35
CA LEU A 277 -0.13 20.58 -16.75
C LEU A 277 0.16 21.74 -15.78
N LYS A 278 1.43 22.08 -15.48
CA LYS A 278 1.81 23.32 -14.78
C LYS A 278 1.30 24.60 -15.45
N ILE A 279 0.72 24.47 -16.62
CA ILE A 279 0.22 25.55 -17.48
C ILE A 279 -1.22 26.00 -17.10
N MET A 280 -1.89 25.36 -16.13
CA MET A 280 -3.21 25.82 -15.67
C MET A 280 -3.03 26.83 -14.53
N PRO A 281 -3.17 28.15 -14.78
CA PRO A 281 -3.13 29.18 -13.75
C PRO A 281 -4.32 28.99 -12.80
N GLY A 282 -4.06 28.97 -11.50
CA GLY A 282 -5.12 29.07 -10.48
C GLY A 282 -5.51 27.79 -9.74
N LEU A 283 -4.94 26.61 -10.02
CA LEU A 283 -5.16 25.41 -9.22
C LEU A 283 -4.00 25.21 -8.23
N PRO A 284 -4.21 25.22 -6.91
CA PRO A 284 -3.17 24.82 -5.96
C PRO A 284 -2.78 23.37 -6.26
N THR A 285 -1.52 23.20 -6.58
CA THR A 285 -0.98 22.00 -7.21
C THR A 285 -1.23 20.69 -6.45
N ALA A 286 -1.39 20.73 -5.12
CA ALA A 286 -1.58 19.52 -4.31
C ALA A 286 -3.05 19.08 -4.23
N ALA A 287 -3.99 19.98 -3.98
CA ALA A 287 -5.43 19.65 -3.88
C ALA A 287 -5.98 19.16 -5.23
N ALA A 288 -5.55 19.77 -6.34
CA ALA A 288 -5.94 19.35 -7.68
C ALA A 288 -5.41 17.95 -8.02
N LYS A 289 -4.19 17.60 -7.59
CA LYS A 289 -3.63 16.26 -7.79
C LYS A 289 -4.41 15.21 -7.01
N ILE A 290 -4.80 15.51 -5.76
CA ILE A 290 -5.64 14.61 -4.96
C ILE A 290 -7.01 14.45 -5.61
N ALA A 291 -7.67 15.54 -6.05
CA ALA A 291 -8.95 15.47 -6.74
C ALA A 291 -8.87 14.64 -8.04
N LEU A 292 -7.79 14.81 -8.83
CA LEU A 292 -7.54 14.01 -10.04
C LEU A 292 -7.32 12.54 -9.70
N GLY A 293 -6.59 12.26 -8.62
CA GLY A 293 -6.37 10.89 -8.15
C GLY A 293 -7.67 10.22 -7.68
N MET A 294 -8.52 10.94 -6.95
CA MET A 294 -9.85 10.46 -6.55
C MET A 294 -10.76 10.22 -7.76
N LEU A 295 -10.72 11.13 -8.74
CA LEU A 295 -11.45 10.98 -10.01
C LEU A 295 -10.98 9.73 -10.77
N ALA A 296 -9.66 9.54 -10.91
CA ALA A 296 -9.11 8.36 -11.55
C ALA A 296 -9.51 7.07 -10.82
N THR A 297 -9.45 7.06 -9.49
CA THR A 297 -9.86 5.91 -8.66
C THR A 297 -11.33 5.58 -8.84
N GLY A 298 -12.22 6.56 -8.89
CA GLY A 298 -13.66 6.32 -9.13
C GLY A 298 -13.92 5.82 -10.55
N LEU A 299 -13.33 6.47 -11.55
CA LEU A 299 -13.47 6.06 -12.95
C LEU A 299 -12.83 4.68 -13.24
N ALA A 300 -11.92 4.21 -12.40
CA ALA A 300 -11.29 2.90 -12.54
C ALA A 300 -12.31 1.75 -12.57
N TYR A 301 -13.42 1.90 -11.87
CA TYR A 301 -14.46 0.86 -11.82
C TYR A 301 -15.46 0.93 -12.98
N ALA A 302 -15.51 2.02 -13.74
CA ALA A 302 -16.43 2.16 -14.88
C ALA A 302 -16.25 1.05 -15.94
N PRO A 303 -15.02 0.66 -16.36
CA PRO A 303 -14.82 -0.48 -17.25
C PRO A 303 -15.42 -1.78 -16.70
N LEU A 304 -15.32 -2.02 -15.39
CA LEU A 304 -15.84 -3.24 -14.78
C LEU A 304 -17.37 -3.22 -14.62
N VAL A 305 -17.99 -2.05 -14.44
CA VAL A 305 -19.46 -1.92 -14.51
C VAL A 305 -19.94 -2.36 -15.89
N VAL A 306 -19.31 -1.86 -16.96
CA VAL A 306 -19.64 -2.25 -18.34
C VAL A 306 -19.36 -3.73 -18.57
N ALA A 307 -18.22 -4.24 -18.13
CA ALA A 307 -17.87 -5.65 -18.26
C ALA A 307 -18.87 -6.56 -17.53
N ALA A 308 -19.32 -6.17 -16.33
CA ALA A 308 -20.33 -6.92 -15.57
C ALA A 308 -21.72 -6.90 -16.25
N LEU A 309 -22.07 -5.84 -16.98
CA LEU A 309 -23.30 -5.77 -17.77
C LEU A 309 -23.20 -6.62 -19.04
N LEU A 310 -22.02 -6.69 -19.67
CA LEU A 310 -21.80 -7.50 -20.87
C LEU A 310 -21.68 -8.99 -20.56
N GLY A 311 -21.14 -9.34 -19.38
CA GLY A 311 -20.98 -10.74 -18.91
C GLY A 311 -22.27 -11.40 -18.41
N HIS A 312 -23.45 -10.79 -18.61
CA HIS A 312 -24.73 -11.39 -18.23
C HIS A 312 -24.92 -12.75 -18.94
N GLY A 313 -25.25 -13.77 -18.16
CA GLY A 313 -25.43 -15.15 -18.67
C GLY A 313 -24.20 -16.05 -18.51
N GLY A 314 -23.17 -15.65 -17.76
CA GLY A 314 -21.99 -16.50 -17.46
C GLY A 314 -20.89 -16.44 -18.52
N SER A 315 -20.94 -15.51 -19.46
CA SER A 315 -19.85 -15.30 -20.41
C SER A 315 -18.66 -14.60 -19.75
N LEU A 316 -17.44 -15.15 -19.95
CA LEU A 316 -16.21 -14.54 -19.48
C LEU A 316 -15.89 -13.27 -20.31
N VAL A 317 -15.51 -12.20 -19.62
CA VAL A 317 -15.09 -10.94 -20.25
C VAL A 317 -13.58 -10.89 -20.51
N GLY A 318 -13.16 -10.11 -21.49
CA GLY A 318 -11.73 -9.98 -21.81
C GLY A 318 -10.91 -9.30 -20.72
N LEU A 319 -9.64 -9.69 -20.58
CA LEU A 319 -8.68 -9.13 -19.62
C LEU A 319 -8.49 -7.61 -19.74
N GLY A 320 -8.75 -7.03 -20.91
CA GLY A 320 -8.62 -5.59 -21.17
C GLY A 320 -9.43 -4.71 -20.22
N TRP A 321 -10.62 -5.15 -19.79
CA TRP A 321 -11.46 -4.43 -18.84
C TRP A 321 -10.78 -4.32 -17.46
N LEU A 322 -10.16 -5.41 -17.01
CA LEU A 322 -9.39 -5.44 -15.77
C LEU A 322 -8.14 -4.56 -15.85
N LEU A 323 -7.40 -4.61 -16.97
CA LEU A 323 -6.22 -3.78 -17.20
C LEU A 323 -6.58 -2.28 -17.20
N GLY A 324 -7.71 -1.91 -17.80
CA GLY A 324 -8.23 -0.54 -17.74
C GLY A 324 -8.51 -0.08 -16.31
N CYS A 325 -9.14 -0.93 -15.50
CA CYS A 325 -9.38 -0.67 -14.09
C CYS A 325 -8.05 -0.49 -13.32
N LEU A 326 -7.14 -1.44 -13.42
CA LEU A 326 -5.85 -1.41 -12.71
C LEU A 326 -4.98 -0.21 -13.14
N GLY A 327 -5.02 0.16 -14.43
CA GLY A 327 -4.30 1.34 -14.94
C GLY A 327 -4.78 2.65 -14.29
N LEU A 328 -6.09 2.83 -14.17
CA LEU A 328 -6.68 4.00 -13.51
C LEU A 328 -6.48 3.97 -11.99
N LEU A 329 -6.56 2.80 -11.34
CA LEU A 329 -6.20 2.64 -9.92
C LEU A 329 -4.75 3.02 -9.66
N SER A 330 -3.82 2.68 -10.59
CA SER A 330 -2.41 3.06 -10.49
C SER A 330 -2.22 4.59 -10.53
N VAL A 331 -3.01 5.32 -11.33
CA VAL A 331 -3.00 6.79 -11.31
C VAL A 331 -3.47 7.33 -9.96
N GLY A 332 -4.55 6.76 -9.42
CA GLY A 332 -5.07 7.10 -8.08
C GLY A 332 -4.01 6.89 -6.99
N GLU A 333 -3.34 5.73 -7.01
CA GLU A 333 -2.28 5.38 -6.05
C GLU A 333 -1.12 6.37 -6.08
N LEU A 334 -0.65 6.75 -7.26
CA LEU A 334 0.45 7.70 -7.42
C LEU A 334 0.06 9.12 -6.96
N LEU A 335 -1.19 9.53 -7.14
CA LEU A 335 -1.64 10.89 -6.81
C LEU A 335 -2.16 11.04 -5.38
N VAL A 336 -2.87 10.05 -4.84
CA VAL A 336 -3.43 10.11 -3.49
C VAL A 336 -2.52 9.40 -2.49
N GLY A 337 -2.15 8.16 -2.77
CA GLY A 337 -1.35 7.33 -1.85
C GLY A 337 0.02 7.93 -1.57
N ALA A 338 0.75 8.35 -2.62
CA ALA A 338 2.10 8.88 -2.48
C ALA A 338 2.13 10.34 -2.01
N LEU A 339 1.19 11.19 -2.46
CA LEU A 339 1.20 12.64 -2.16
C LEU A 339 0.41 13.00 -0.89
N GLY A 340 -0.57 12.18 -0.48
CA GLY A 340 -1.46 12.47 0.64
C GLY A 340 -0.73 12.74 1.95
N PRO A 341 0.18 11.88 2.43
CA PRO A 341 0.93 12.12 3.66
C PRO A 341 1.73 13.43 3.65
N SER A 342 2.37 13.74 2.52
CA SER A 342 3.12 14.99 2.34
C SER A 342 2.23 16.21 2.37
N PHE A 343 1.01 16.10 1.83
CA PHE A 343 0.04 17.19 1.84
C PHE A 343 -0.52 17.43 3.23
N VAL A 344 -0.81 16.39 4.00
CA VAL A 344 -1.19 16.49 5.41
C VAL A 344 -0.12 17.23 6.21
N LEU A 345 1.16 16.87 6.05
CA LEU A 345 2.26 17.52 6.77
C LEU A 345 2.41 19.02 6.41
N ARG A 346 2.16 19.41 5.16
CA ARG A 346 2.19 20.82 4.73
C ARG A 346 1.08 21.66 5.32
N LEU A 347 -0.10 21.08 5.57
CA LEU A 347 -1.25 21.77 6.12
C LEU A 347 -1.30 21.74 7.64
N ALA A 348 -0.70 20.75 8.25
CA ALA A 348 -0.70 20.58 9.70
C ALA A 348 0.12 21.70 10.38
N PRO A 349 -0.35 22.19 11.55
CA PRO A 349 0.47 23.06 12.38
C PRO A 349 1.80 22.41 12.71
N PRO A 350 2.93 23.16 12.72
CA PRO A 350 4.28 22.59 12.91
C PRO A 350 4.42 21.72 14.16
N THR A 351 3.77 22.12 15.26
CA THR A 351 3.77 21.39 16.53
C THR A 351 2.90 20.13 16.55
N ARG A 352 2.05 19.91 15.53
CA ARG A 352 1.06 18.83 15.49
C ARG A 352 1.17 17.94 14.24
N GLY A 353 2.20 18.11 13.42
CA GLY A 353 2.38 17.36 12.17
C GLY A 353 2.32 15.84 12.36
N GLY A 354 3.01 15.31 13.38
CA GLY A 354 2.98 13.87 13.70
C GLY A 354 1.59 13.34 14.07
N ARG A 355 0.78 14.13 14.80
CA ARG A 355 -0.60 13.76 15.17
C ARG A 355 -1.49 13.65 13.93
N TRP A 356 -1.37 14.60 13.00
CA TRP A 356 -2.15 14.60 11.76
C TRP A 356 -1.72 13.51 10.79
N LEU A 357 -0.42 13.21 10.74
CA LEU A 357 0.06 12.05 10.00
C LEU A 357 -0.46 10.74 10.60
N GLY A 358 -0.50 10.64 11.92
CA GLY A 358 -1.15 9.53 12.63
C GLY A 358 -2.64 9.42 12.31
N ALA A 359 -3.37 10.54 12.25
CA ALA A 359 -4.78 10.56 11.85
C ALA A 359 -4.96 10.10 10.39
N TRP A 360 -4.08 10.50 9.47
CA TRP A 360 -4.07 10.02 8.09
C TRP A 360 -3.91 8.49 8.02
N TYR A 361 -2.93 7.92 8.73
CA TYR A 361 -2.72 6.47 8.76
C TYR A 361 -3.85 5.72 9.48
N GLY A 362 -4.44 6.31 10.52
CA GLY A 362 -5.65 5.78 11.15
C GLY A 362 -6.85 5.76 10.20
N SER A 363 -7.03 6.83 9.41
CA SER A 363 -8.05 6.89 8.35
C SER A 363 -7.80 5.87 7.24
N THR A 364 -6.53 5.68 6.85
CA THR A 364 -6.13 4.62 5.92
C THR A 364 -6.51 3.23 6.47
N ALA A 365 -6.21 2.95 7.73
CA ALA A 365 -6.59 1.70 8.39
C ALA A 365 -8.11 1.51 8.41
N LEU A 366 -8.88 2.57 8.74
CA LEU A 366 -10.33 2.53 8.72
C LEU A 366 -10.86 2.24 7.31
N GLY A 367 -10.25 2.85 6.27
CA GLY A 367 -10.61 2.60 4.88
C GLY A 367 -10.43 1.13 4.49
N TYR A 368 -9.32 0.50 4.87
CA TYR A 368 -9.06 -0.92 4.64
C TYR A 368 -10.02 -1.84 5.42
N TRP A 369 -10.31 -1.50 6.67
CA TRP A 369 -11.26 -2.26 7.47
C TRP A 369 -12.68 -2.21 6.88
N VAL A 370 -13.17 -1.03 6.49
CA VAL A 370 -14.47 -0.86 5.82
C VAL A 370 -14.48 -1.58 4.48
N ALA A 371 -13.37 -1.53 3.72
CA ALA A 371 -13.25 -2.24 2.43
C ALA A 371 -13.44 -3.75 2.59
N GLY A 372 -12.88 -4.35 3.65
CA GLY A 372 -13.08 -5.76 3.96
C GLY A 372 -14.55 -6.09 4.20
N ARG A 373 -15.27 -5.25 4.96
CA ARG A 373 -16.71 -5.40 5.20
C ARG A 373 -17.55 -5.25 3.93
N ILE A 374 -17.21 -4.28 3.08
CA ILE A 374 -17.89 -4.10 1.78
C ILE A 374 -17.62 -5.29 0.86
N GLY A 375 -16.43 -5.89 0.88
CA GLY A 375 -16.13 -7.11 0.15
C GLY A 375 -17.08 -8.26 0.47
N GLY A 376 -17.67 -8.31 1.67
CA GLY A 376 -18.70 -9.27 2.04
C GLY A 376 -20.05 -9.11 1.32
N LEU A 377 -20.26 -8.01 0.58
CA LEU A 377 -21.43 -7.83 -0.28
C LEU A 377 -21.25 -8.48 -1.66
N TRP A 378 -20.04 -8.97 -1.98
CA TRP A 378 -19.69 -9.53 -3.30
C TRP A 378 -20.67 -10.58 -3.80
N ASP A 379 -21.04 -11.54 -2.94
CA ASP A 379 -21.97 -12.64 -3.28
C ASP A 379 -23.45 -12.25 -3.12
N ARG A 380 -23.75 -11.02 -2.65
CA ARG A 380 -25.12 -10.59 -2.29
C ARG A 380 -25.75 -9.60 -3.26
N VAL A 381 -24.91 -8.87 -4.01
CA VAL A 381 -25.39 -7.86 -4.94
C VAL A 381 -24.83 -8.13 -6.34
N PRO A 382 -25.55 -7.73 -7.40
CA PRO A 382 -25.03 -7.83 -8.75
C PRO A 382 -23.68 -7.11 -8.87
N HIS A 383 -22.70 -7.72 -9.53
CA HIS A 383 -21.33 -7.18 -9.65
C HIS A 383 -21.31 -5.78 -10.29
N SER A 384 -22.23 -5.49 -11.22
CA SER A 384 -22.37 -4.15 -11.81
C SER A 384 -22.72 -3.08 -10.77
N LEU A 385 -23.65 -3.38 -9.84
CA LEU A 385 -24.01 -2.48 -8.74
C LEU A 385 -22.88 -2.39 -7.70
N PHE A 386 -22.17 -3.49 -7.43
CA PHE A 386 -21.02 -3.49 -6.56
C PHE A 386 -19.92 -2.54 -7.08
N PHE A 387 -19.53 -2.69 -8.34
CA PHE A 387 -18.55 -1.81 -8.97
C PHE A 387 -19.04 -0.37 -9.11
N LEU A 388 -20.32 -0.15 -9.36
CA LEU A 388 -20.90 1.21 -9.39
C LEU A 388 -20.77 1.88 -8.01
N GLY A 389 -21.06 1.16 -6.93
CA GLY A 389 -20.86 1.67 -5.56
C GLY A 389 -19.40 2.08 -5.31
N LEU A 390 -18.45 1.24 -5.74
CA LEU A 390 -17.02 1.53 -5.63
C LEU A 390 -16.58 2.72 -6.50
N ALA A 391 -17.24 2.96 -7.63
CA ALA A 391 -17.00 4.13 -8.47
C ALA A 391 -17.49 5.43 -7.82
N VAL A 392 -18.73 5.41 -7.31
CA VAL A 392 -19.40 6.62 -6.79
C VAL A 392 -18.67 7.19 -5.57
N LEU A 393 -18.19 6.37 -4.66
CA LEU A 393 -17.58 6.83 -3.41
C LEU A 393 -16.34 7.72 -3.64
N PRO A 394 -15.32 7.34 -4.43
CA PRO A 394 -14.20 8.23 -4.73
C PRO A 394 -14.60 9.44 -5.60
N LEU A 395 -15.60 9.30 -6.50
CA LEU A 395 -16.10 10.43 -7.29
C LEU A 395 -16.74 11.50 -6.41
N MET A 396 -17.51 11.12 -5.38
CA MET A 396 -18.02 12.06 -4.37
C MET A 396 -16.84 12.74 -3.64
N GLY A 397 -15.81 12.00 -3.27
CA GLY A 397 -14.59 12.56 -2.68
C GLY A 397 -13.89 13.56 -3.59
N ALA A 398 -13.80 13.29 -4.89
CA ALA A 398 -13.26 14.22 -5.89
C ALA A 398 -14.09 15.52 -5.96
N ALA A 399 -15.42 15.41 -6.01
CA ALA A 399 -16.32 16.56 -6.04
C ALA A 399 -16.15 17.43 -4.78
N VAL A 400 -16.13 16.82 -3.59
CA VAL A 400 -15.91 17.53 -2.32
C VAL A 400 -14.54 18.23 -2.31
N SER A 401 -13.49 17.57 -2.76
CA SER A 401 -12.14 18.14 -2.85
C SER A 401 -12.10 19.38 -3.75
N LEU A 402 -12.78 19.36 -4.89
CA LEU A 402 -12.89 20.50 -5.82
C LEU A 402 -13.73 21.64 -5.25
N CYS A 403 -14.82 21.34 -4.53
CA CYS A 403 -15.65 22.36 -3.87
C CYS A 403 -14.88 23.07 -2.74
N CYS A 404 -14.20 22.33 -1.88
CA CYS A 404 -13.39 22.89 -0.80
C CYS A 404 -12.25 23.77 -1.35
N HIS A 405 -11.69 23.43 -2.49
CA HIS A 405 -10.67 24.24 -3.15
C HIS A 405 -11.22 25.62 -3.59
N ARG A 406 -12.39 25.67 -4.22
CA ARG A 406 -13.02 26.92 -4.65
C ARG A 406 -13.33 27.85 -3.47
N TRP A 407 -13.55 27.31 -2.29
CA TRP A 407 -13.76 28.11 -1.05
C TRP A 407 -12.44 28.67 -0.51
N SER A 408 -11.35 27.93 -0.55
CA SER A 408 -10.04 28.40 -0.04
C SER A 408 -9.36 29.43 -0.94
N THR A 409 -9.77 29.57 -2.20
CA THR A 409 -9.26 30.61 -3.12
C THR A 409 -10.08 31.90 -3.09
N ARG A 410 -11.20 31.93 -2.35
CA ARG A 410 -12.05 33.12 -2.17
C ARG A 410 -11.86 33.80 -0.81
N LEU A 411 -11.05 33.20 0.08
CA LEU A 411 -10.58 33.76 1.35
C LEU A 411 -9.10 34.14 1.24
#